data_95e34ef17466e09d02b8315a6fbca519
#
_entry.id   95e34ef17466e09d02b8315a6fbca519
#
_cell.length_a   1.000
_cell.length_b   1.000
_cell.length_c   1.000
_cell.angle_alpha   90.00
_cell.angle_beta   90.00
_cell.angle_gamma   90.00
#
_symmetry.space_group_name_H-M   'P 1'
#
loop_
_entity.id
_entity.type
_entity.pdbx_description
1 polymer ?
#
loop_
_entity_poly.entity_id
_entity_poly.type
_entity_poly.pdbx_seq_one_letter_code
_entity_poly.pdbx_strand_id
1 'polypeptide(L)'
;MNIAILMGRLTRDPELKYTSNGKAYTTFTLAVQKTKDEAEFIDCVAWEKTAENIAEYFRKGNRILIQGRLSVNNYEQNGEKRKFTRVLANTFEFIDSKNSGNSQNNNRNRYDSDEDESFPFW
;
A
#
# COMPACT_ATOMS: atom_id res chain seq x y z
N MET A 1 14.43 2.65 -16.56
CA MET A 1 13.41 3.29 -15.71
C MET A 1 12.61 2.21 -15.03
N ASN A 2 12.37 2.39 -13.75
CA ASN A 2 11.69 1.36 -12.95
C ASN A 2 10.70 2.08 -12.06
N ILE A 3 9.43 2.09 -12.45
CA ILE A 3 8.40 2.81 -11.75
C ILE A 3 7.19 1.90 -11.58
N ALA A 4 6.63 1.90 -10.40
CA ALA A 4 5.41 1.17 -10.11
C ALA A 4 4.45 2.10 -9.40
N ILE A 5 3.21 2.14 -9.85
CA ILE A 5 2.17 2.93 -9.22
C ILE A 5 1.00 1.99 -9.02
N LEU A 6 0.58 1.84 -7.77
CA LEU A 6 -0.47 0.91 -7.44
C LEU A 6 -1.49 1.56 -6.54
N MET A 7 -2.74 1.17 -6.72
CA MET A 7 -3.78 1.57 -5.80
C MET A 7 -4.52 0.31 -5.41
N GLY A 8 -4.65 0.09 -4.12
CA GLY A 8 -5.33 -1.10 -3.64
C GLY A 8 -5.68 -0.97 -2.18
N ARG A 9 -6.17 -2.06 -1.61
CA ARG A 9 -6.56 -2.07 -0.21
C ARG A 9 -5.57 -2.89 0.58
N LEU A 10 -5.28 -2.43 1.78
CA LEU A 10 -4.39 -3.18 2.66
C LEU A 10 -5.11 -4.43 3.14
N THR A 11 -4.42 -5.55 3.11
CA THR A 11 -5.03 -6.81 3.50
C THR A 11 -4.94 -7.04 4.99
N ARG A 12 -4.13 -6.24 5.68
CA ARG A 12 -4.05 -6.30 7.13
C ARG A 12 -3.42 -5.01 7.61
N ASP A 13 -3.42 -4.80 8.92
CA ASP A 13 -2.83 -3.59 9.48
C ASP A 13 -1.33 -3.62 9.24
N PRO A 14 -0.76 -2.54 8.73
CA PRO A 14 0.68 -2.50 8.54
C PRO A 14 1.37 -2.32 9.88
N GLU A 15 2.38 -3.13 10.14
CA GLU A 15 3.12 -3.08 11.38
C GLU A 15 4.46 -2.45 11.16
N LEU A 16 4.85 -1.55 12.04
CA LEU A 16 6.15 -0.93 11.95
C LEU A 16 7.17 -1.82 12.63
N LYS A 17 8.23 -2.13 11.93
CA LYS A 17 9.29 -2.96 12.44
C LYS A 17 10.62 -2.26 12.27
N TYR A 18 11.64 -2.80 12.88
CA TYR A 18 12.97 -2.19 12.80
C TYR A 18 14.00 -3.25 12.47
N THR A 19 14.97 -2.88 11.67
CA THR A 19 16.07 -3.79 11.39
C THR A 19 17.03 -3.78 12.57
N SER A 20 18.03 -4.64 12.51
CA SER A 20 19.01 -4.68 13.59
C SER A 20 19.77 -3.36 13.67
N ASN A 21 19.83 -2.61 12.57
CA ASN A 21 20.49 -1.32 12.59
C ASN A 21 19.56 -0.19 13.01
N GLY A 22 18.35 -0.50 13.35
CA GLY A 22 17.42 0.54 13.81
C GLY A 22 16.64 1.21 12.72
N LYS A 23 16.65 0.71 11.50
CA LYS A 23 15.88 1.33 10.43
C LYS A 23 14.45 0.85 10.46
N ALA A 24 13.54 1.79 10.39
CA ALA A 24 12.12 1.46 10.41
C ALA A 24 11.67 0.95 9.05
N TYR A 25 10.80 -0.04 9.04
CA TYR A 25 10.22 -0.51 7.80
C TYR A 25 8.89 -1.17 8.09
N THR A 26 8.06 -1.28 7.06
CA THR A 26 6.83 -2.02 7.17
C THR A 26 6.62 -2.76 5.87
N THR A 27 6.13 -3.99 5.96
CA THR A 27 5.76 -4.75 4.78
C THR A 27 4.26 -4.91 4.80
N PHE A 28 3.67 -4.85 3.64
CA PHE A 28 2.23 -4.98 3.55
C PHE A 28 1.88 -5.56 2.19
N THR A 29 0.70 -6.10 2.09
CA THR A 29 0.21 -6.68 0.85
C THR A 29 -1.01 -5.90 0.43
N LEU A 30 -1.03 -5.47 -0.83
CA LEU A 30 -2.15 -4.74 -1.37
C LEU A 30 -2.99 -5.66 -2.22
N ALA A 31 -4.29 -5.55 -2.07
CA ALA A 31 -5.23 -6.22 -2.95
C ALA A 31 -5.57 -5.23 -4.04
N VAL A 32 -5.04 -5.45 -5.22
CA VAL A 32 -5.22 -4.55 -6.33
C VAL A 32 -6.24 -5.15 -7.28
N GLN A 33 -7.22 -4.36 -7.66
CA GLN A 33 -8.29 -4.86 -8.52
C GLN A 33 -7.73 -5.31 -9.85
N LYS A 34 -8.04 -6.52 -10.24
CA LYS A 34 -7.60 -7.04 -11.51
C LYS A 34 -8.77 -7.08 -12.49
N THR A 35 -9.87 -7.67 -12.06
CA THR A 35 -11.09 -7.66 -12.83
C THR A 35 -12.20 -7.37 -11.85
N LYS A 36 -13.42 -7.37 -12.35
CA LYS A 36 -14.55 -7.08 -11.50
C LYS A 36 -14.60 -8.00 -10.29
N ASP A 37 -14.24 -9.25 -10.46
CA ASP A 37 -14.35 -10.23 -9.40
C ASP A 37 -13.03 -10.71 -8.83
N GLU A 38 -11.92 -10.23 -9.34
CA GLU A 38 -10.63 -10.74 -8.94
C GLU A 38 -9.69 -9.63 -8.53
N ALA A 39 -8.81 -9.96 -7.61
CA ALA A 39 -7.78 -9.03 -7.17
C ALA A 39 -6.44 -9.73 -7.19
N GLU A 40 -5.40 -8.96 -7.41
CA GLU A 40 -4.04 -9.46 -7.33
C GLU A 40 -3.46 -8.97 -6.03
N PHE A 41 -2.69 -9.83 -5.37
CA PHE A 41 -2.08 -9.48 -4.10
C PHE A 41 -0.61 -9.19 -4.33
N ILE A 42 -0.21 -7.98 -4.05
CA ILE A 42 1.12 -7.52 -4.36
C ILE A 42 1.84 -7.14 -3.09
N ASP A 43 3.01 -7.74 -2.88
CA ASP A 43 3.80 -7.47 -1.69
C ASP A 43 4.53 -6.16 -1.84
N CYS A 44 4.51 -5.37 -0.79
CA CYS A 44 5.12 -4.05 -0.81
C CYS A 44 5.94 -3.85 0.45
N VAL A 45 6.89 -2.93 0.38
CA VAL A 45 7.69 -2.57 1.53
C VAL A 45 7.90 -1.06 1.50
N ALA A 46 7.94 -0.46 2.67
CA ALA A 46 8.27 0.95 2.81
C ALA A 46 9.30 1.08 3.91
N TRP A 47 10.10 2.14 3.83
CA TRP A 47 11.20 2.35 4.76
C TRP A 47 11.11 3.71 5.42
N GLU A 48 11.69 3.79 6.60
CA GLU A 48 11.90 5.04 7.34
C GLU A 48 10.62 5.84 7.50
N LYS A 49 10.65 7.10 7.14
CA LYS A 49 9.51 7.97 7.38
C LYS A 49 8.25 7.49 6.65
N THR A 50 8.40 6.97 5.45
CA THR A 50 7.26 6.47 4.72
C THR A 50 6.64 5.31 5.48
N ALA A 51 7.47 4.43 6.02
CA ALA A 51 6.97 3.30 6.79
C ALA A 51 6.24 3.77 8.04
N GLU A 52 6.82 4.74 8.72
CA GLU A 52 6.20 5.25 9.94
C GLU A 52 4.82 5.83 9.65
N ASN A 53 4.72 6.59 8.58
CA ASN A 53 3.45 7.22 8.25
C ASN A 53 2.42 6.18 7.82
N ILE A 54 2.83 5.21 7.04
CA ILE A 54 1.88 4.19 6.61
C ILE A 54 1.37 3.40 7.82
N ALA A 55 2.27 3.03 8.72
CA ALA A 55 1.86 2.26 9.88
C ALA A 55 0.96 3.07 10.81
N GLU A 56 1.16 4.37 10.83
CA GLU A 56 0.39 5.20 11.74
C GLU A 56 -1.01 5.50 11.22
N TYR A 57 -1.14 5.75 9.92
CA TYR A 57 -2.38 6.27 9.39
C TYR A 57 -3.26 5.28 8.63
N PHE A 58 -2.76 4.11 8.33
CA PHE A 58 -3.52 3.14 7.55
C PHE A 58 -3.84 1.90 8.34
N ARG A 59 -4.97 1.29 8.02
CA ARG A 59 -5.40 0.06 8.66
C ARG A 59 -5.92 -0.89 7.61
N LYS A 60 -6.13 -2.13 7.99
CA LYS A 60 -6.67 -3.13 7.11
C LYS A 60 -7.91 -2.60 6.40
N GLY A 61 -7.98 -2.79 5.11
CA GLY A 61 -9.13 -2.38 4.32
C GLY A 61 -9.06 -0.98 3.78
N ASN A 62 -8.15 -0.16 4.28
CA ASN A 62 -8.00 1.19 3.73
C ASN A 62 -7.41 1.11 2.35
N ARG A 63 -7.76 2.06 1.51
CA ARG A 63 -7.18 2.16 0.19
C ARG A 63 -6.00 3.10 0.21
N ILE A 64 -4.97 2.74 -0.49
CA ILE A 64 -3.76 3.54 -0.52
C ILE A 64 -3.23 3.56 -1.94
N LEU A 65 -2.73 4.70 -2.34
CA LEU A 65 -2.05 4.84 -3.62
C LEU A 65 -0.57 4.94 -3.31
N ILE A 66 0.23 4.05 -3.89
CA ILE A 66 1.67 4.13 -3.66
C ILE A 66 2.38 4.29 -4.98
N GLN A 67 3.52 4.92 -4.92
CA GLN A 67 4.39 5.08 -6.06
C GLN A 67 5.79 4.71 -5.64
N GLY A 68 6.46 3.94 -6.45
CA GLY A 68 7.80 3.51 -6.13
C GLY A 68 8.38 2.72 -7.28
N ARG A 69 9.01 1.61 -6.97
CA ARG A 69 9.64 0.81 -8.00
C ARG A 69 9.60 -0.66 -7.62
N LEU A 70 9.79 -1.50 -8.60
CA LEU A 70 9.90 -2.91 -8.34
C LEU A 70 11.26 -3.20 -7.72
N SER A 71 11.27 -4.05 -6.74
CA SER A 71 12.49 -4.45 -6.07
C SER A 71 12.58 -5.95 -6.13
N VAL A 72 13.66 -6.45 -6.67
CA VAL A 72 13.87 -7.87 -6.82
C VAL A 72 15.04 -8.29 -5.96
N ASN A 73 14.79 -9.20 -5.06
CA ASN A 73 15.85 -9.71 -4.20
C ASN A 73 16.12 -11.16 -4.55
N ASN A 74 17.40 -11.50 -4.63
CA ASN A 74 17.78 -12.86 -4.91
C ASN A 74 18.26 -13.49 -3.61
N TYR A 75 17.88 -14.72 -3.37
CA TYR A 75 18.35 -15.41 -2.19
C TYR A 75 18.48 -16.88 -2.50
N GLU A 76 19.14 -17.58 -1.61
CA GLU A 76 19.39 -18.99 -1.78
C GLU A 76 18.72 -19.74 -0.66
N GLN A 77 17.98 -20.77 -0.98
CA GLN A 77 17.33 -21.56 0.02
C GLN A 77 17.51 -23.02 -0.36
N ASN A 78 18.11 -23.79 0.53
CA ASN A 78 18.36 -25.22 0.30
C ASN A 78 19.11 -25.45 -1.00
N GLY A 79 20.06 -24.58 -1.31
CA GLY A 79 20.85 -24.74 -2.50
C GLY A 79 20.22 -24.25 -3.77
N GLU A 80 18.99 -23.74 -3.68
CA GLU A 80 18.29 -23.24 -4.85
C GLU A 80 18.26 -21.73 -4.85
N LYS A 81 18.46 -21.15 -6.01
CA LYS A 81 18.40 -19.71 -6.12
C LYS A 81 16.96 -19.30 -6.36
N ARG A 82 16.51 -18.34 -5.58
CA ARG A 82 15.15 -17.87 -5.67
C ARG A 82 15.09 -16.36 -5.76
N LYS A 83 14.00 -15.87 -6.32
CA LYS A 83 13.76 -14.46 -6.43
C LYS A 83 12.54 -14.09 -5.64
N PHE A 84 12.57 -12.91 -5.07
CA PHE A 84 11.44 -12.40 -4.34
C PHE A 84 11.22 -10.98 -4.83
N THR A 85 10.07 -10.72 -5.43
CA THR A 85 9.77 -9.42 -6.02
C THR A 85 8.73 -8.70 -5.19
N ARG A 86 8.96 -7.44 -4.93
CA ARG A 86 7.96 -6.64 -4.25
C ARG A 86 8.11 -5.20 -4.70
N VAL A 87 7.15 -4.36 -4.31
CA VAL A 87 7.18 -2.96 -4.70
C VAL A 87 7.70 -2.17 -3.53
N LEU A 88 8.72 -1.36 -3.79
CA LEU A 88 9.25 -0.47 -2.78
C LEU A 88 8.49 0.83 -2.89
N ALA A 89 7.72 1.16 -1.86
CA ALA A 89 6.89 2.36 -1.89
C ALA A 89 7.70 3.55 -1.43
N ASN A 90 7.85 4.52 -2.30
CA ASN A 90 8.57 5.73 -1.95
C ASN A 90 7.63 6.82 -1.46
N THR A 91 6.45 6.90 -2.04
CA THR A 91 5.47 7.88 -1.60
C THR A 91 4.10 7.21 -1.59
N PHE A 92 3.17 7.83 -0.90
CA PHE A 92 1.82 7.30 -0.83
C PHE A 92 0.84 8.44 -0.70
N GLU A 93 -0.44 8.12 -0.97
CA GLU A 93 -1.51 9.08 -0.83
C GLU A 93 -2.74 8.38 -0.29
N PHE A 94 -3.54 9.12 0.43
CA PHE A 94 -4.81 8.60 0.94
C PHE A 94 -5.84 8.65 -0.17
N ILE A 95 -6.58 7.58 -0.30
CA ILE A 95 -7.69 7.54 -1.24
C ILE A 95 -9.00 7.65 -0.50
N ASP A 96 -9.13 6.92 0.61
CA ASP A 96 -10.31 6.99 1.42
C ASP A 96 -10.28 8.27 2.22
N SER A 97 -11.44 8.75 2.59
CA SER A 97 -11.50 9.89 3.45
C SER A 97 -10.99 9.48 4.81
N LYS A 98 -9.88 10.04 5.23
CA LYS A 98 -9.33 9.63 6.48
C LYS A 98 -10.07 10.20 7.65
N ASN A 99 -10.86 11.18 7.43
CA ASN A 99 -11.60 11.69 8.54
C ASN A 99 -12.92 11.01 8.62
N SER A 100 -12.97 9.81 8.16
CA SER A 100 -14.19 9.10 8.25
C SER A 100 -14.74 9.11 9.63
N GLY A 101 -13.92 9.29 10.60
CA GLY A 101 -14.43 9.38 11.93
C GLY A 101 -15.12 10.66 12.22
N ASN A 102 -14.93 11.63 11.37
CA ASN A 102 -15.52 12.91 11.60
C ASN A 102 -16.73 13.08 10.80
N SER A 103 -17.73 12.55 11.24
CA SER A 103 -18.92 12.55 10.49
C SER A 103 -19.43 13.88 10.08
N GLN A 104 -19.07 14.87 10.79
CA GLN A 104 -19.63 16.13 10.47
C GLN A 104 -19.20 16.61 9.11
N ASN A 105 -18.26 15.96 8.54
CA ASN A 105 -17.85 16.35 7.23
C ASN A 105 -18.58 15.64 6.15
N ASN A 106 -19.61 15.00 6.52
CA ASN A 106 -20.28 14.20 5.62
C ASN A 106 -20.65 14.85 4.36
N ASN A 107 -21.10 16.03 4.43
CA ASN A 107 -21.60 16.60 3.25
C ASN A 107 -20.55 16.73 2.23
N ARG A 108 -19.35 17.03 2.61
CA ARG A 108 -18.34 17.10 1.62
C ARG A 108 -17.94 15.74 1.19
N ASN A 109 -17.92 14.86 2.10
CA ASN A 109 -17.50 13.54 1.80
C ASN A 109 -18.33 12.91 0.75
N ARG A 110 -19.59 13.29 0.71
CA ARG A 110 -20.44 12.63 -0.17
C ARG A 110 -19.99 12.78 -1.57
N TYR A 111 -19.67 13.94 -2.02
CA TYR A 111 -19.32 14.01 -3.37
C TYR A 111 -17.90 13.59 -3.61
N ASP A 112 -17.11 13.55 -2.59
CA ASP A 112 -15.81 12.98 -2.74
C ASP A 112 -15.93 11.52 -3.05
N SER A 113 -16.81 10.86 -2.38
CA SER A 113 -16.95 9.47 -2.65
C SER A 113 -17.47 9.25 -4.02
N ASP A 114 -18.32 10.10 -4.49
CA ASP A 114 -18.82 9.94 -5.81
C ASP A 114 -17.69 10.02 -6.80
N GLU A 115 -16.78 10.89 -6.57
CA GLU A 115 -15.68 10.99 -7.46
C GLU A 115 -14.86 9.76 -7.49
N ASP A 116 -14.65 9.18 -6.35
CA ASP A 116 -13.89 7.98 -6.27
C ASP A 116 -14.51 6.91 -7.10
N GLU A 117 -15.77 6.80 -7.04
CA GLU A 117 -16.43 5.77 -7.74
C GLU A 117 -16.38 5.96 -9.20
N SER A 118 -16.25 7.17 -9.63
CA SER A 118 -16.31 7.42 -11.03
C SER A 118 -14.99 7.17 -11.73
N PHE A 119 -13.94 6.87 -11.01
CA PHE A 119 -12.67 6.64 -11.64
C PHE A 119 -12.72 5.38 -12.45
N PRO A 120 -12.49 5.50 -13.74
CA PRO A 120 -12.64 4.34 -14.58
C PRO A 120 -11.56 3.31 -14.47
N PHE A 121 -10.42 3.65 -13.96
CA PHE A 121 -9.38 2.67 -13.89
C PHE A 121 -9.50 1.77 -12.68
N TRP A 122 -10.55 1.84 -12.04
CA TRP A 122 -10.84 0.87 -11.03
C TRP A 122 -11.24 -0.46 -11.67
#